data_b92f7543095962fae269e5bea3d7721f
#
_entry.id   b92f7543095962fae269e5bea3d7721f
#
_cell.length_a   1.000
_cell.length_b   1.000
_cell.length_c   1.000
_cell.angle_alpha   90.00
_cell.angle_beta   90.00
_cell.angle_gamma   90.00
#
_symmetry.space_group_name_H-M   'P 1'
#
loop_
_entity.id
_entity.type
_entity.pdbx_description
1 polymer ?
#
loop_
_entity_poly.entity_id
_entity_poly.type
_entity_poly.pdbx_seq_one_letter_code
_entity_poly.pdbx_strand_id
1 'polypeptide(L)'
;MRNLVSSILIPFILLFNCNSAFSFDFAPEVGDIAPKFQLEGFNKNIKTKKTWELSDFQGKWLVMYFYPKDFTAGCTLEAKGFSELKKDFSKNNAEIIGISADTQDSHENFCSEKSINYTLLSDPDGIISD
;
A
#
# COMPACT_ATOMS: atom_id res chain seq x y z
N MET A 1 -67.37 23.13 -25.23
CA MET A 1 -65.98 23.23 -25.61
C MET A 1 -65.19 22.58 -24.49
N ARG A 2 -64.64 21.40 -24.76
CA ARG A 2 -64.00 20.56 -23.74
C ARG A 2 -62.44 20.67 -23.89
N ASN A 3 -61.75 21.31 -22.95
CA ASN A 3 -60.32 21.37 -22.93
C ASN A 3 -59.78 20.10 -22.35
N LEU A 4 -59.09 19.26 -23.16
CA LEU A 4 -58.27 18.15 -22.70
C LEU A 4 -56.91 18.70 -22.31
N VAL A 5 -56.60 18.65 -21.03
CA VAL A 5 -55.26 18.86 -20.53
C VAL A 5 -54.54 17.50 -20.53
N SER A 6 -53.64 17.32 -21.50
CA SER A 6 -52.81 16.13 -21.60
C SER A 6 -51.67 16.22 -20.57
N SER A 7 -51.75 15.39 -19.52
CA SER A 7 -50.72 15.27 -18.49
C SER A 7 -49.59 14.36 -19.00
N ILE A 8 -48.46 14.93 -19.35
CA ILE A 8 -47.28 14.19 -19.75
C ILE A 8 -46.58 13.73 -18.45
N LEU A 9 -46.70 12.45 -18.14
CA LEU A 9 -45.91 11.79 -17.10
C LEU A 9 -44.48 11.55 -17.65
N ILE A 10 -43.51 12.28 -17.14
CA ILE A 10 -42.09 12.01 -17.39
C ILE A 10 -41.65 10.92 -16.40
N PRO A 11 -41.19 9.74 -16.83
CA PRO A 11 -40.65 8.76 -15.91
C PRO A 11 -39.31 9.26 -15.38
N PHE A 12 -39.25 9.44 -14.07
CA PHE A 12 -38.02 9.73 -13.34
C PHE A 12 -37.14 8.45 -13.32
N ILE A 13 -36.21 8.38 -14.27
CA ILE A 13 -35.20 7.30 -14.30
C ILE A 13 -34.21 7.58 -13.19
N LEU A 14 -34.34 6.85 -12.08
CA LEU A 14 -33.32 6.73 -11.02
C LEU A 14 -32.13 5.97 -11.62
N LEU A 15 -31.09 6.71 -12.03
CA LEU A 15 -29.79 6.14 -12.31
C LEU A 15 -29.17 5.70 -10.95
N PHE A 16 -29.33 4.43 -10.64
CA PHE A 16 -28.53 3.78 -9.60
C PHE A 16 -27.08 3.76 -10.08
N ASN A 17 -26.29 4.73 -9.60
CA ASN A 17 -24.83 4.61 -9.64
C ASN A 17 -24.43 3.47 -8.71
N CYS A 18 -24.31 2.28 -9.27
CA CYS A 18 -23.67 1.16 -8.61
C CYS A 18 -22.16 1.42 -8.61
N ASN A 19 -21.68 2.17 -7.63
CA ASN A 19 -20.26 2.15 -7.27
C ASN A 19 -19.98 0.78 -6.66
N SER A 20 -19.68 -0.18 -7.54
CA SER A 20 -19.10 -1.46 -7.09
C SER A 20 -17.72 -1.14 -6.50
N ALA A 21 -17.66 -0.95 -5.20
CA ALA A 21 -16.42 -1.13 -4.46
C ALA A 21 -16.02 -2.61 -4.70
N PHE A 22 -15.04 -2.81 -5.57
CA PHE A 22 -14.41 -4.10 -5.75
C PHE A 22 -13.61 -4.37 -4.48
N SER A 23 -14.23 -5.02 -3.51
CA SER A 23 -13.55 -5.64 -2.39
C SER A 23 -12.79 -6.84 -2.98
N PHE A 24 -11.47 -6.79 -2.98
CA PHE A 24 -10.66 -7.96 -3.25
C PHE A 24 -10.72 -8.85 -2.01
N ASP A 25 -11.60 -9.83 -2.06
CA ASP A 25 -11.86 -10.79 -0.96
C ASP A 25 -10.90 -12.01 -1.01
N PHE A 26 -9.80 -11.91 -1.77
CA PHE A 26 -8.83 -13.00 -1.95
C PHE A 26 -7.40 -12.50 -1.84
N ALA A 27 -6.63 -13.13 -0.94
CA ALA A 27 -5.19 -13.00 -0.96
C ALA A 27 -4.65 -13.48 -2.33
N PRO A 28 -3.69 -12.77 -2.94
CA PRO A 28 -3.13 -13.16 -4.24
C PRO A 28 -2.42 -14.51 -4.13
N GLU A 29 -2.64 -15.37 -5.12
CA GLU A 29 -1.94 -16.63 -5.25
C GLU A 29 -0.62 -16.46 -6.03
N VAL A 30 0.25 -17.48 -5.95
CA VAL A 30 1.51 -17.48 -6.72
C VAL A 30 1.21 -17.49 -8.22
N GLY A 31 1.68 -16.48 -8.92
CA GLY A 31 1.45 -16.27 -10.36
C GLY A 31 0.41 -15.20 -10.68
N ASP A 32 -0.31 -14.72 -9.69
CA ASP A 32 -1.25 -13.60 -9.89
C ASP A 32 -0.54 -12.26 -10.09
N ILE A 33 -1.25 -11.35 -10.73
CA ILE A 33 -0.80 -9.96 -10.83
C ILE A 33 -0.93 -9.31 -9.46
N ALA A 34 0.17 -8.75 -8.95
CA ALA A 34 0.18 -8.06 -7.66
C ALA A 34 -0.86 -6.93 -7.62
N PRO A 35 -1.66 -6.85 -6.54
CA PRO A 35 -2.62 -5.76 -6.36
C PRO A 35 -1.92 -4.40 -6.36
N LYS A 36 -2.57 -3.40 -6.94
CA LYS A 36 -2.08 -2.02 -6.86
C LYS A 36 -2.25 -1.50 -5.45
N PHE A 37 -1.25 -0.79 -4.96
CA PHE A 37 -1.31 -0.09 -3.70
C PHE A 37 -0.84 1.36 -3.84
N GLN A 38 -1.25 2.20 -2.91
CA GLN A 38 -0.76 3.55 -2.71
C GLN A 38 -0.73 3.81 -1.21
N LEU A 39 0.46 3.82 -0.62
CA LEU A 39 0.67 3.96 0.81
C LEU A 39 1.69 5.06 1.10
N GLU A 40 1.48 5.76 2.21
CA GLU A 40 2.50 6.63 2.75
C GLU A 40 3.67 5.81 3.29
N GLY A 41 4.87 6.38 3.26
CA GLY A 41 6.03 5.66 3.73
C GLY A 41 7.22 6.55 4.02
N PHE A 42 8.27 5.93 4.57
CA PHE A 42 9.52 6.59 4.87
C PHE A 42 10.72 5.79 4.34
N ASN A 43 11.70 6.50 3.81
CA ASN A 43 12.98 5.93 3.42
C ASN A 43 14.10 6.88 3.86
N LYS A 44 14.95 6.41 4.76
CA LYS A 44 16.05 7.21 5.32
C LYS A 44 17.00 7.78 4.26
N ASN A 45 17.20 7.08 3.15
CA ASN A 45 18.14 7.53 2.10
C ASN A 45 17.55 8.66 1.25
N ILE A 46 16.23 8.74 1.16
CA ILE A 46 15.52 9.79 0.42
C ILE A 46 15.25 11.00 1.30
N LYS A 47 15.25 10.84 2.62
CA LYS A 47 14.99 11.87 3.66
C LYS A 47 13.71 12.67 3.45
N THR A 48 12.76 12.12 2.72
CA THR A 48 11.47 12.74 2.44
C THR A 48 10.35 11.74 2.70
N LYS A 49 9.28 12.23 3.28
CA LYS A 49 8.02 11.52 3.34
C LYS A 49 7.43 11.50 1.93
N LYS A 50 7.01 10.35 1.45
CA LYS A 50 6.48 10.15 0.11
C LYS A 50 5.36 9.13 0.15
N THR A 51 4.39 9.31 -0.71
CA THR A 51 3.44 8.24 -1.06
C THR A 51 4.12 7.31 -2.06
N TRP A 52 4.01 6.01 -1.84
CA TRP A 52 4.62 4.97 -2.66
C TRP A 52 3.55 4.15 -3.35
N GLU A 53 3.82 3.78 -4.59
CA GLU A 53 2.93 2.98 -5.43
C GLU A 53 3.68 1.77 -5.99
N LEU A 54 2.95 0.71 -6.36
CA LEU A 54 3.54 -0.45 -7.02
C LEU A 54 4.34 -0.06 -8.28
N SER A 55 3.90 0.96 -9.01
CA SER A 55 4.56 1.51 -10.19
C SER A 55 5.95 2.09 -9.94
N ASP A 56 6.26 2.52 -8.71
CA ASP A 56 7.60 3.03 -8.34
C ASP A 56 8.68 1.94 -8.41
N PHE A 57 8.28 0.67 -8.42
CA PHE A 57 9.17 -0.49 -8.43
C PHE A 57 9.23 -1.20 -9.80
N GLN A 58 8.64 -0.61 -10.85
CA GLN A 58 8.64 -1.22 -12.18
C GLN A 58 10.06 -1.53 -12.69
N GLY A 59 10.21 -2.70 -13.31
CA GLY A 59 11.49 -3.17 -13.86
C GLY A 59 12.42 -3.79 -12.81
N LYS A 60 11.96 -3.97 -11.58
CA LYS A 60 12.70 -4.61 -10.49
C LYS A 60 11.90 -5.74 -9.87
N TRP A 61 12.60 -6.66 -9.22
CA TRP A 61 11.97 -7.55 -8.26
C TRP A 61 11.62 -6.77 -7.00
N LEU A 62 10.44 -6.99 -6.46
CA LEU A 62 10.00 -6.38 -5.20
C LEU A 62 9.83 -7.47 -4.15
N VAL A 63 10.61 -7.36 -3.08
CA VAL A 63 10.44 -8.15 -1.86
C VAL A 63 9.60 -7.32 -0.90
N MET A 64 8.34 -7.72 -0.74
CA MET A 64 7.40 -7.09 0.17
C MET A 64 7.18 -8.02 1.37
N TYR A 65 7.35 -7.51 2.59
CA TYR A 65 7.07 -8.28 3.80
C TYR A 65 6.18 -7.46 4.75
N PHE A 66 5.34 -8.17 5.47
CA PHE A 66 4.44 -7.59 6.46
C PHE A 66 4.95 -7.92 7.86
N TYR A 67 4.90 -6.96 8.77
CA TYR A 67 5.33 -7.17 10.14
C TYR A 67 4.39 -6.44 11.12
N PRO A 68 4.19 -6.96 12.34
CA PRO A 68 3.15 -6.48 13.24
C PRO A 68 3.42 -5.10 13.82
N LYS A 69 4.69 -4.74 14.15
CA LYS A 69 4.94 -3.48 14.84
C LYS A 69 6.41 -3.08 14.87
N ASP A 70 6.66 -1.77 14.67
CA ASP A 70 7.96 -1.14 14.90
C ASP A 70 8.47 -1.36 16.33
N PHE A 71 9.78 -1.35 16.50
CA PHE A 71 10.49 -1.45 17.78
C PHE A 71 10.31 -2.75 18.57
N THR A 72 9.53 -3.73 18.11
CA THR A 72 9.51 -5.04 18.75
C THR A 72 10.82 -5.79 18.46
N ALA A 73 11.22 -6.67 19.36
CA ALA A 73 12.52 -7.33 19.27
C ALA A 73 12.67 -8.15 17.99
N GLY A 74 11.64 -8.96 17.63
CA GLY A 74 11.64 -9.79 16.42
C GLY A 74 11.67 -8.95 15.16
N CYS A 75 10.78 -7.98 15.03
CA CYS A 75 10.71 -7.10 13.86
C CYS A 75 11.99 -6.25 13.69
N THR A 76 12.58 -5.82 14.80
CA THR A 76 13.86 -5.10 14.76
C THR A 76 14.98 -5.98 14.23
N LEU A 77 15.04 -7.25 14.66
CA LEU A 77 16.04 -8.20 14.18
C LEU A 77 15.87 -8.49 12.68
N GLU A 78 14.63 -8.73 12.24
CA GLU A 78 14.29 -8.97 10.84
C GLU A 78 14.63 -7.75 9.96
N ALA A 79 14.21 -6.55 10.37
CA ALA A 79 14.48 -5.32 9.64
C ALA A 79 15.99 -5.02 9.51
N LYS A 80 16.79 -5.31 10.54
CA LYS A 80 18.24 -5.20 10.45
C LYS A 80 18.84 -6.23 9.50
N GLY A 81 18.37 -7.48 9.53
CA GLY A 81 18.80 -8.51 8.60
C GLY A 81 18.58 -8.10 7.14
N PHE A 82 17.40 -7.57 6.80
CA PHE A 82 17.13 -7.01 5.48
C PHE A 82 18.05 -5.82 5.15
N SER A 83 18.33 -4.95 6.13
CA SER A 83 19.23 -3.81 5.93
C SER A 83 20.67 -4.23 5.61
N GLU A 84 21.17 -5.29 6.25
CA GLU A 84 22.48 -5.89 5.98
C GLU A 84 22.55 -6.48 4.57
N LEU A 85 21.49 -7.17 4.15
CA LEU A 85 21.39 -7.82 2.84
C LEU A 85 21.01 -6.87 1.70
N LYS A 86 20.63 -5.62 1.97
CA LYS A 86 20.13 -4.70 0.96
C LYS A 86 21.05 -4.57 -0.26
N LYS A 87 22.35 -4.54 -0.07
CA LYS A 87 23.30 -4.45 -1.19
C LYS A 87 23.23 -5.65 -2.12
N ASP A 88 23.01 -6.84 -1.57
CA ASP A 88 22.94 -8.06 -2.35
C ASP A 88 21.59 -8.14 -3.10
N PHE A 89 20.49 -7.70 -2.49
CA PHE A 89 19.23 -7.52 -3.20
C PHE A 89 19.39 -6.53 -4.37
N SER A 90 19.99 -5.37 -4.13
CA SER A 90 20.19 -4.35 -5.18
C SER A 90 21.07 -4.84 -6.35
N LYS A 91 22.11 -5.65 -6.09
CA LYS A 91 22.91 -6.28 -7.14
C LYS A 91 22.09 -7.22 -8.03
N ASN A 92 21.05 -7.81 -7.50
CA ASN A 92 20.12 -8.68 -8.21
C ASN A 92 18.88 -7.93 -8.74
N ASN A 93 18.96 -6.62 -8.87
CA ASN A 93 17.87 -5.75 -9.30
C ASN A 93 16.59 -5.94 -8.47
N ALA A 94 16.73 -6.13 -7.16
CA ALA A 94 15.62 -6.28 -6.23
C ALA A 94 15.57 -5.12 -5.22
N GLU A 95 14.36 -4.68 -4.89
CA GLU A 95 14.07 -3.72 -3.82
C GLU A 95 13.33 -4.41 -2.68
N ILE A 96 13.50 -3.87 -1.48
CA ILE A 96 12.84 -4.37 -0.27
C ILE A 96 11.93 -3.28 0.27
N ILE A 97 10.70 -3.66 0.64
CA ILE A 97 9.78 -2.81 1.40
C ILE A 97 9.19 -3.61 2.56
N GLY A 98 9.09 -2.96 3.73
CA GLY A 98 8.34 -3.47 4.87
C GLY A 98 7.01 -2.73 5.01
N ILE A 99 5.97 -3.43 5.42
CA ILE A 99 4.63 -2.86 5.63
C ILE A 99 4.13 -3.21 7.02
N SER A 100 3.64 -2.23 7.76
CA SER A 100 2.97 -2.43 9.04
C SER A 100 1.86 -1.41 9.26
N ALA A 101 1.05 -1.61 10.29
CA ALA A 101 0.02 -0.67 10.71
C ALA A 101 0.58 0.58 11.44
N ASP A 102 1.89 0.67 11.65
CA ASP A 102 2.50 1.82 12.28
C ASP A 102 2.41 3.08 11.40
N THR A 103 2.45 4.24 12.05
CA THR A 103 2.41 5.52 11.35
C THR A 103 3.73 5.83 10.65
N GLN A 104 3.69 6.72 9.66
CA GLN A 104 4.87 7.21 8.98
C GLN A 104 5.91 7.83 9.94
N ASP A 105 5.46 8.52 11.00
CA ASP A 105 6.36 9.09 12.00
C ASP A 105 7.04 8.00 12.85
N SER A 106 6.33 6.90 13.14
CA SER A 106 6.93 5.73 13.78
C SER A 106 8.03 5.14 12.90
N HIS A 107 7.75 4.93 11.61
CA HIS A 107 8.74 4.43 10.64
C HIS A 107 9.97 5.34 10.52
N GLU A 108 9.79 6.66 10.55
CA GLU A 108 10.90 7.61 10.54
C GLU A 108 11.82 7.41 11.76
N ASN A 109 11.23 7.30 12.96
CA ASN A 109 11.97 7.04 14.19
C ASN A 109 12.62 5.66 14.16
N PHE A 110 11.91 4.63 13.75
CA PHE A 110 12.41 3.26 13.66
C PHE A 110 13.59 3.15 12.68
N CYS A 111 13.47 3.71 11.47
CA CYS A 111 14.55 3.75 10.50
C CYS A 111 15.79 4.50 11.03
N SER A 112 15.57 5.61 11.74
CA SER A 112 16.63 6.45 12.25
C SER A 112 17.39 5.77 13.38
N GLU A 113 16.66 5.24 14.38
CA GLU A 113 17.26 4.62 15.56
C GLU A 113 17.90 3.25 15.27
N LYS A 114 17.27 2.46 14.41
CA LYS A 114 17.72 1.08 14.12
C LYS A 114 18.56 0.98 12.85
N SER A 115 18.82 2.11 12.18
CA SER A 115 19.62 2.17 10.96
C SER A 115 19.04 1.35 9.80
N ILE A 116 17.70 1.29 9.70
CA ILE A 116 17.02 0.68 8.56
C ILE A 116 17.27 1.55 7.34
N ASN A 117 17.66 0.94 6.22
CA ASN A 117 18.15 1.64 5.03
C ASN A 117 17.34 1.37 3.76
N TYR A 118 16.09 0.95 3.90
CA TYR A 118 15.11 0.72 2.84
C TYR A 118 13.75 1.32 3.22
N THR A 119 12.73 1.16 2.36
CA THR A 119 11.43 1.79 2.54
C THR A 119 10.55 1.01 3.50
N LEU A 120 9.93 1.70 4.45
CA LEU A 120 8.82 1.21 5.26
C LEU A 120 7.54 1.94 4.87
N LEU A 121 6.45 1.21 4.70
CA LEU A 121 5.14 1.71 4.30
C LEU A 121 4.13 1.54 5.43
N SER A 122 3.29 2.55 5.58
CA SER A 122 2.28 2.67 6.64
C SER A 122 0.93 2.21 6.10
N ASP A 123 0.36 1.18 6.70
CA ASP A 123 -0.95 0.59 6.35
C ASP A 123 -1.86 0.49 7.58
N PRO A 124 -2.18 1.64 8.23
CA PRO A 124 -2.94 1.64 9.49
C PRO A 124 -4.38 1.13 9.33
N ASP A 125 -4.92 1.21 8.13
CA ASP A 125 -6.29 0.81 7.82
C ASP A 125 -6.38 -0.62 7.25
N GLY A 126 -5.25 -1.34 7.13
CA GLY A 126 -5.21 -2.71 6.63
C GLY A 126 -5.58 -2.84 5.15
N ILE A 127 -5.35 -1.79 4.34
CA ILE A 127 -5.75 -1.77 2.92
C ILE A 127 -5.07 -2.88 2.12
N ILE A 128 -3.86 -3.24 2.51
CA ILE A 128 -3.02 -4.23 1.81
C ILE A 128 -2.79 -5.47 2.66
N SER A 129 -2.80 -5.33 4.01
CA SER A 129 -2.45 -6.41 4.94
C SER A 129 -3.64 -7.30 5.31
N ASP A 130 -4.89 -6.86 5.08
CA ASP A 130 -6.13 -7.61 5.28
C ASP A 130 -6.64 -8.20 3.95
#